data_557a2a05f665c62e768ce497dfdbf6e0
#
_entry.id   557a2a05f665c62e768ce497dfdbf6e0
#
_cell.length_a   1.000
_cell.length_b   1.000
_cell.length_c   1.000
_cell.angle_alpha   90.00
_cell.angle_beta   90.00
_cell.angle_gamma   90.00
#
_symmetry.space_group_name_H-M   'P 1'
#
loop_
_entity.id
_entity.type
_entity.pdbx_description
1 polymer ?
#
loop_
_entity_poly.entity_id
_entity_poly.type
_entity_poly.pdbx_seq_one_letter_code
_entity_poly.pdbx_strand_id
1 'polypeptide(L)'
;MRSAVTKYGHIAWRVIAVVAFAGTAALAVTLSRVPVRPDHASLSSNLTQSTCAASGLEAWLGLAQAEGSTSVVGTGGRPEPGGTYYTLEFTNVSGRACSLYGYPEVSAYAGQGTGGTQIGSAAARDTSVRPQPVTLAPGQTAHSVLRVTSTGTFQPTACAQVTAPELRVTLPNQVRPAFVPIHLPACSKKGPEFLSVQAIQPRPGIPGLPAP
;
A
#
# COMPACT_ATOMS: atom_id res chain seq x y z
N MET A 1 -24.18 22.42 43.56
CA MET A 1 -24.71 23.79 43.48
C MET A 1 -24.79 24.20 42.01
N ARG A 2 -26.04 24.47 41.65
CA ARG A 2 -26.55 25.31 40.55
C ARG A 2 -26.15 25.00 39.08
N SER A 3 -27.18 24.45 38.47
CA SER A 3 -27.61 24.45 37.07
C SER A 3 -27.54 25.80 36.37
N ALA A 4 -27.32 25.78 35.05
CA ALA A 4 -27.84 26.80 34.17
C ALA A 4 -28.29 26.14 32.85
N VAL A 5 -29.58 26.12 32.65
CA VAL A 5 -30.32 25.78 31.42
C VAL A 5 -30.50 27.08 30.64
N THR A 6 -30.31 27.04 29.32
CA THR A 6 -30.76 28.11 28.40
C THR A 6 -31.21 27.49 27.11
N LYS A 7 -32.45 27.35 26.95
CA LYS A 7 -33.54 28.06 26.28
C LYS A 7 -33.55 27.98 24.74
N TYR A 8 -34.53 27.26 24.27
CA TYR A 8 -35.00 27.12 22.87
C TYR A 8 -35.54 28.47 22.34
N GLY A 9 -35.23 28.78 21.10
CA GLY A 9 -35.83 29.80 20.29
C GLY A 9 -36.67 29.21 19.13
N HIS A 10 -38.00 29.27 19.26
CA HIS A 10 -38.96 28.96 18.21
C HIS A 10 -38.98 30.09 17.17
N ILE A 11 -38.84 29.79 15.91
CA ILE A 11 -39.16 30.71 14.79
C ILE A 11 -40.39 30.16 14.06
N ALA A 12 -41.45 30.96 14.15
CA ALA A 12 -42.77 30.69 13.57
C ALA A 12 -42.76 30.83 12.05
N TRP A 13 -43.43 29.91 11.39
CA TRP A 13 -43.78 29.97 9.97
C TRP A 13 -45.00 30.87 9.79
N ARG A 14 -44.86 31.90 8.95
CA ARG A 14 -46.01 32.69 8.43
C ARG A 14 -46.43 32.13 7.12
N VAL A 15 -47.66 31.61 7.11
CA VAL A 15 -48.43 31.23 5.89
C VAL A 15 -48.92 32.53 5.25
N ILE A 16 -48.60 32.75 3.99
CA ILE A 16 -49.26 33.78 3.17
C ILE A 16 -50.04 33.05 2.08
N ALA A 17 -51.35 33.11 2.18
CA ALA A 17 -52.27 32.74 1.14
C ALA A 17 -52.41 33.90 0.14
N VAL A 18 -52.29 33.67 -1.13
CA VAL A 18 -52.66 34.61 -2.20
C VAL A 18 -53.58 33.93 -3.21
N VAL A 19 -54.67 34.63 -3.40
CA VAL A 19 -55.88 34.33 -4.10
C VAL A 19 -55.69 34.17 -5.60
N ALA A 20 -56.52 33.33 -6.16
CA ALA A 20 -56.68 33.01 -7.58
C ALA A 20 -57.07 34.21 -8.45
N PHE A 21 -56.55 34.27 -9.66
CA PHE A 21 -57.19 34.92 -10.80
C PHE A 21 -57.20 33.96 -11.98
N ALA A 22 -58.41 33.69 -12.46
CA ALA A 22 -58.67 32.95 -13.67
C ALA A 22 -58.37 33.82 -14.90
N GLY A 23 -57.62 33.29 -15.83
CA GLY A 23 -57.39 33.89 -17.13
C GLY A 23 -57.05 32.79 -18.12
N THR A 24 -58.02 32.37 -18.88
CA THR A 24 -57.93 31.43 -20.01
C THR A 24 -57.24 32.07 -21.20
N ALA A 25 -56.03 31.65 -21.51
CA ALA A 25 -55.44 31.83 -22.83
C ALA A 25 -54.71 30.54 -23.23
N ALA A 26 -55.33 29.77 -24.08
CA ALA A 26 -54.75 28.59 -24.69
C ALA A 26 -53.68 29.01 -25.70
N LEU A 27 -52.41 28.97 -25.34
CA LEU A 27 -51.31 28.98 -26.30
C LEU A 27 -50.86 27.54 -26.49
N ALA A 28 -51.15 26.98 -27.66
CA ALA A 28 -50.58 25.70 -28.09
C ALA A 28 -49.08 25.88 -28.34
N VAL A 29 -48.24 25.52 -27.38
CA VAL A 29 -46.80 25.40 -27.56
C VAL A 29 -46.54 24.03 -28.17
N THR A 30 -46.26 23.98 -29.45
CA THR A 30 -45.73 22.82 -30.13
C THR A 30 -44.31 22.56 -29.59
N LEU A 31 -44.19 21.65 -28.65
CA LEU A 31 -42.92 21.13 -28.19
C LEU A 31 -42.27 20.28 -29.31
N SER A 32 -41.42 20.92 -30.11
CA SER A 32 -40.50 20.20 -30.99
C SER A 32 -39.56 19.37 -30.10
N ARG A 33 -39.82 18.06 -30.06
CA ARG A 33 -38.88 17.11 -29.44
C ARG A 33 -37.63 17.08 -30.28
N VAL A 34 -36.60 17.78 -29.82
CA VAL A 34 -35.27 17.58 -30.33
C VAL A 34 -34.83 16.17 -29.86
N PRO A 35 -34.49 15.25 -30.77
CA PRO A 35 -33.95 13.97 -30.36
C PRO A 35 -32.59 14.22 -29.73
N VAL A 36 -32.50 14.17 -28.41
CA VAL A 36 -31.23 14.06 -27.71
C VAL A 36 -30.69 12.69 -28.09
N ARG A 37 -29.76 12.65 -29.02
CA ARG A 37 -28.87 11.50 -29.22
C ARG A 37 -28.07 11.35 -27.96
N PRO A 38 -28.08 10.20 -27.28
CA PRO A 38 -27.08 9.87 -26.30
C PRO A 38 -25.81 9.46 -27.05
N ASP A 39 -25.02 10.42 -27.47
CA ASP A 39 -23.62 10.14 -27.81
C ASP A 39 -22.86 9.86 -26.52
N HIS A 40 -23.22 8.75 -25.88
CA HIS A 40 -22.33 8.08 -24.96
C HIS A 40 -21.27 7.34 -25.81
N ALA A 41 -20.42 8.09 -26.48
CA ALA A 41 -19.12 7.63 -26.79
C ALA A 41 -18.44 7.42 -25.42
N SER A 42 -18.65 6.25 -24.84
CA SER A 42 -17.75 5.70 -23.83
C SER A 42 -16.39 5.59 -24.51
N LEU A 43 -15.63 6.66 -24.41
CA LEU A 43 -14.20 6.59 -24.58
C LEU A 43 -13.72 5.66 -23.46
N SER A 44 -13.81 4.35 -23.72
CA SER A 44 -12.99 3.36 -23.05
C SER A 44 -11.56 3.75 -23.39
N SER A 45 -11.05 4.73 -22.66
CA SER A 45 -9.64 4.98 -22.56
C SER A 45 -9.07 3.70 -21.98
N ASN A 46 -8.65 2.77 -22.83
CA ASN A 46 -7.66 1.77 -22.50
C ASN A 46 -6.38 2.56 -22.15
N LEU A 47 -6.42 3.23 -21.00
CA LEU A 47 -5.23 3.74 -20.35
C LEU A 47 -4.42 2.49 -20.01
N THR A 48 -3.51 2.12 -20.89
CA THR A 48 -2.45 1.19 -20.56
C THR A 48 -1.76 1.80 -19.35
N GLN A 49 -2.14 1.32 -18.17
CA GLN A 49 -1.66 1.87 -16.92
C GLN A 49 -0.14 1.68 -16.90
N SER A 50 0.59 2.77 -16.82
CA SER A 50 2.04 2.72 -16.83
C SER A 50 2.56 1.97 -15.60
N THR A 51 3.62 1.17 -15.78
CA THR A 51 4.33 0.56 -14.66
C THR A 51 4.89 1.66 -13.75
N CYS A 52 4.81 1.48 -12.44
CA CYS A 52 5.37 2.43 -11.49
C CYS A 52 6.88 2.55 -11.70
N ALA A 53 7.37 3.77 -11.86
CA ALA A 53 8.80 4.04 -11.90
C ALA A 53 9.39 3.99 -10.50
N ALA A 54 10.61 3.48 -10.34
CA ALA A 54 11.29 3.39 -9.04
C ALA A 54 11.43 4.78 -8.37
N SER A 55 11.63 5.84 -9.15
CA SER A 55 11.71 7.22 -8.63
C SER A 55 10.37 7.79 -8.15
N GLY A 56 9.27 7.14 -8.48
CA GLY A 56 7.92 7.50 -8.04
C GLY A 56 7.38 6.63 -6.92
N LEU A 57 8.22 5.76 -6.36
CA LEU A 57 7.85 4.88 -5.26
C LEU A 57 8.81 5.06 -4.09
N GLU A 58 8.26 5.15 -2.91
CA GLU A 58 8.99 5.08 -1.64
C GLU A 58 8.81 3.70 -1.04
N ALA A 59 9.92 3.01 -0.75
CA ALA A 59 9.93 1.71 -0.10
C ALA A 59 10.40 1.85 1.35
N TRP A 60 9.65 1.25 2.28
CA TRP A 60 9.94 1.31 3.70
C TRP A 60 9.43 0.05 4.42
N LEU A 61 9.88 -0.17 5.65
CA LEU A 61 9.35 -1.24 6.49
C LEU A 61 8.11 -0.74 7.23
N GLY A 62 7.03 -1.50 7.11
CA GLY A 62 5.79 -1.23 7.84
C GLY A 62 6.02 -1.23 9.35
N LEU A 63 5.27 -0.39 10.03
CA LEU A 63 5.35 -0.24 11.48
C LEU A 63 4.56 -1.37 12.14
N ALA A 64 5.18 -2.07 13.10
CA ALA A 64 4.46 -3.02 13.93
C ALA A 64 3.62 -2.28 14.97
N GLN A 65 2.35 -2.64 15.09
CA GLN A 65 1.52 -2.27 16.25
C GLN A 65 1.59 -3.39 17.29
N ALA A 66 1.80 -3.04 18.54
CA ALA A 66 1.62 -3.99 19.63
C ALA A 66 0.12 -4.32 19.76
N GLU A 67 -0.23 -5.59 19.92
CA GLU A 67 -1.61 -6.00 20.13
C GLU A 67 -2.25 -5.23 21.31
N GLY A 68 -3.40 -4.62 21.05
CA GLY A 68 -4.13 -3.81 22.05
C GLY A 68 -3.56 -2.43 22.34
N SER A 69 -2.56 -1.96 21.62
CA SER A 69 -1.95 -0.63 21.79
C SER A 69 -2.21 0.25 20.58
N THR A 70 -2.48 1.54 20.83
CA THR A 70 -2.46 2.59 19.80
C THR A 70 -1.04 3.10 19.55
N SER A 71 -0.04 2.61 20.29
CA SER A 71 1.35 3.01 20.15
C SER A 71 2.04 2.20 19.06
N VAL A 72 2.69 2.91 18.14
CA VAL A 72 3.53 2.32 17.10
C VAL A 72 4.87 1.93 17.74
N VAL A 73 5.19 0.65 17.73
CA VAL A 73 6.45 0.11 18.27
C VAL A 73 7.43 -0.13 17.13
N GLY A 74 8.06 0.94 16.66
CA GLY A 74 9.22 0.88 15.75
C GLY A 74 9.00 0.14 14.43
N THR A 75 10.07 -0.03 13.66
CA THR A 75 10.14 -0.93 12.48
C THR A 75 10.22 -2.38 12.98
N GLY A 76 9.13 -2.90 13.53
CA GLY A 76 9.10 -4.20 14.15
C GLY A 76 8.59 -5.28 13.20
N GLY A 77 9.39 -6.33 13.03
CA GLY A 77 8.87 -7.56 12.49
C GLY A 77 7.99 -8.27 13.52
N ARG A 78 7.06 -9.08 13.05
CA ARG A 78 6.28 -9.99 13.87
C ARG A 78 7.08 -11.28 14.08
N PRO A 79 7.48 -11.61 15.30
CA PRO A 79 8.12 -12.88 15.59
C PRO A 79 7.12 -14.05 15.41
N GLU A 80 7.58 -15.11 14.76
CA GLU A 80 6.86 -16.36 14.59
C GLU A 80 7.83 -17.52 14.83
N PRO A 81 7.35 -18.74 15.12
CA PRO A 81 8.23 -19.90 15.20
C PRO A 81 9.11 -20.04 13.95
N GLY A 82 10.42 -20.02 14.13
CA GLY A 82 11.41 -20.15 13.06
C GLY A 82 11.74 -18.87 12.28
N GLY A 83 11.22 -17.70 12.65
CA GLY A 83 11.59 -16.47 11.95
C GLY A 83 10.80 -15.24 12.37
N THR A 84 10.97 -14.18 11.59
CA THR A 84 10.28 -12.90 11.79
C THR A 84 9.69 -12.46 10.46
N TYR A 85 8.45 -12.01 10.46
CA TYR A 85 7.79 -11.44 9.30
C TYR A 85 7.82 -9.93 9.37
N TYR A 86 8.17 -9.32 8.26
CA TYR A 86 8.17 -7.87 8.06
C TYR A 86 7.24 -7.53 6.91
N THR A 87 6.69 -6.34 6.93
CA THR A 87 5.93 -5.81 5.81
C THR A 87 6.78 -4.78 5.09
N LEU A 88 7.10 -5.03 3.83
CA LEU A 88 7.70 -4.06 2.93
C LEU A 88 6.57 -3.25 2.30
N GLU A 89 6.58 -1.95 2.50
CA GLU A 89 5.56 -1.04 1.98
C GLU A 89 6.10 -0.27 0.78
N PHE A 90 5.24 -0.03 -0.21
CA PHE A 90 5.55 0.69 -1.44
C PHE A 90 4.51 1.78 -1.66
N THR A 91 4.85 3.01 -1.35
CA THR A 91 3.95 4.16 -1.50
C THR A 91 4.20 4.87 -2.82
N ASN A 92 3.14 5.10 -3.60
CA ASN A 92 3.24 5.89 -4.81
C ASN A 92 3.32 7.38 -4.44
N VAL A 93 4.52 7.94 -4.50
CA VAL A 93 4.79 9.36 -4.27
C VAL A 93 4.79 10.18 -5.56
N SER A 94 4.49 9.56 -6.70
CA SER A 94 4.34 10.26 -7.97
C SER A 94 2.96 10.93 -8.08
N GLY A 95 2.85 11.91 -8.94
CA GLY A 95 1.56 12.58 -9.22
C GLY A 95 0.62 11.80 -10.15
N ARG A 96 0.92 10.54 -10.48
CA ARG A 96 0.16 9.74 -11.46
C ARG A 96 -0.11 8.35 -10.93
N ALA A 97 -1.26 7.79 -11.31
CA ALA A 97 -1.54 6.38 -11.06
C ALA A 97 -0.60 5.48 -11.88
N CYS A 98 -0.17 4.38 -11.27
CA CYS A 98 0.71 3.40 -11.88
C CYS A 98 0.39 1.99 -11.40
N SER A 99 0.99 0.97 -11.98
CA SER A 99 0.76 -0.43 -11.62
C SER A 99 2.06 -1.14 -11.24
N LEU A 100 1.94 -2.07 -10.29
CA LEU A 100 2.96 -3.03 -9.89
C LEU A 100 2.46 -4.44 -10.16
N TYR A 101 3.37 -5.36 -10.49
CA TYR A 101 3.03 -6.77 -10.69
C TYR A 101 4.26 -7.65 -10.42
N GLY A 102 4.10 -8.66 -9.59
CA GLY A 102 5.15 -9.66 -9.35
C GLY A 102 5.73 -9.62 -7.95
N TYR A 103 6.98 -10.06 -7.83
CA TYR A 103 7.72 -10.13 -6.57
C TYR A 103 8.82 -9.08 -6.56
N PRO A 104 9.01 -8.35 -5.46
CA PRO A 104 10.20 -7.53 -5.31
C PRO A 104 11.42 -8.44 -5.17
N GLU A 105 12.57 -8.03 -5.67
CA GLU A 105 13.85 -8.65 -5.38
C GLU A 105 14.42 -8.02 -4.11
N VAL A 106 14.71 -8.83 -3.10
CA VAL A 106 15.19 -8.36 -1.80
C VAL A 106 16.49 -9.04 -1.47
N SER A 107 17.48 -8.26 -1.06
CA SER A 107 18.77 -8.78 -0.62
C SER A 107 19.28 -8.00 0.59
N ALA A 108 19.95 -8.70 1.50
CA ALA A 108 20.64 -8.09 2.65
C ALA A 108 22.02 -7.58 2.23
N TYR A 109 22.45 -6.45 2.78
CA TYR A 109 23.74 -5.84 2.44
C TYR A 109 24.53 -5.43 3.68
N ALA A 110 25.87 -5.56 3.58
CA ALA A 110 26.83 -4.98 4.51
C ALA A 110 27.22 -3.60 3.97
N GLY A 111 26.89 -2.55 4.68
CA GLY A 111 27.07 -1.16 4.24
C GLY A 111 25.75 -0.49 3.86
N GLN A 112 25.80 0.79 3.56
CA GLN A 112 24.63 1.61 3.29
C GLN A 112 24.66 2.24 1.89
N GLY A 113 23.49 2.48 1.35
CA GLY A 113 23.31 3.15 0.07
C GLY A 113 23.87 2.34 -1.11
N THR A 114 24.52 3.00 -2.05
CA THR A 114 25.04 2.36 -3.27
C THR A 114 26.29 1.51 -3.04
N GLY A 115 26.98 1.73 -1.91
CA GLY A 115 28.14 0.92 -1.47
C GLY A 115 27.71 -0.39 -0.83
N GLY A 116 28.66 -1.17 -0.38
CA GLY A 116 28.43 -2.41 0.36
C GLY A 116 28.37 -3.66 -0.51
N THR A 117 28.43 -4.80 0.19
CA THR A 117 28.45 -6.13 -0.41
C THR A 117 27.20 -6.90 -0.01
N GLN A 118 26.61 -7.64 -0.94
CA GLN A 118 25.49 -8.51 -0.63
C GLN A 118 25.89 -9.57 0.41
N ILE A 119 25.04 -9.74 1.38
CA ILE A 119 25.14 -10.76 2.42
C ILE A 119 24.27 -11.94 2.00
N GLY A 120 24.91 -13.11 1.84
CA GLY A 120 24.22 -14.36 1.51
C GLY A 120 23.49 -14.37 0.18
N SER A 121 22.41 -15.12 0.14
CA SER A 121 21.52 -15.25 -1.04
C SER A 121 20.46 -14.15 -1.03
N ALA A 122 19.98 -13.76 -2.24
CA ALA A 122 18.78 -12.97 -2.38
C ALA A 122 17.56 -13.74 -1.83
N ALA A 123 16.50 -13.03 -1.52
CA ALA A 123 15.26 -13.63 -1.03
C ALA A 123 14.66 -14.61 -2.04
N ALA A 124 14.27 -15.79 -1.55
CA ALA A 124 13.49 -16.74 -2.33
C ALA A 124 12.06 -16.19 -2.53
N ARG A 125 11.41 -16.56 -3.63
CA ARG A 125 10.02 -16.21 -3.86
C ARG A 125 9.10 -17.16 -3.08
N ASP A 126 8.33 -16.59 -2.17
CA ASP A 126 7.22 -17.31 -1.53
C ASP A 126 6.00 -17.25 -2.45
N THR A 127 5.68 -18.37 -3.08
CA THR A 127 4.58 -18.50 -4.05
C THR A 127 3.22 -18.78 -3.41
N SER A 128 3.11 -18.73 -2.10
CA SER A 128 1.83 -18.87 -1.38
C SER A 128 0.80 -17.82 -1.82
N VAL A 129 1.27 -16.64 -2.20
CA VAL A 129 0.46 -15.57 -2.79
C VAL A 129 0.77 -15.44 -4.28
N ARG A 130 -0.27 -15.61 -5.12
CA ARG A 130 -0.13 -15.44 -6.57
C ARG A 130 -0.03 -13.95 -6.93
N PRO A 131 0.89 -13.55 -7.83
CA PRO A 131 0.97 -12.19 -8.30
C PRO A 131 -0.33 -11.74 -8.98
N GLN A 132 -0.79 -10.55 -8.64
CA GLN A 132 -1.91 -9.85 -9.28
C GLN A 132 -1.46 -8.43 -9.66
N PRO A 133 -2.01 -7.82 -10.71
CA PRO A 133 -1.77 -6.41 -10.97
C PRO A 133 -2.29 -5.55 -9.82
N VAL A 134 -1.44 -4.69 -9.27
CA VAL A 134 -1.77 -3.76 -8.20
C VAL A 134 -1.69 -2.35 -8.74
N THR A 135 -2.82 -1.67 -8.78
CA THR A 135 -2.90 -0.26 -9.16
C THR A 135 -2.74 0.62 -7.94
N LEU A 136 -1.86 1.62 -8.04
CA LEU A 136 -1.61 2.62 -7.02
C LEU A 136 -1.93 4.01 -7.56
N ALA A 137 -2.97 4.65 -7.04
CA ALA A 137 -3.16 6.08 -7.21
C ALA A 137 -2.08 6.86 -6.42
N PRO A 138 -1.87 8.16 -6.69
CA PRO A 138 -0.97 8.99 -5.89
C PRO A 138 -1.29 8.88 -4.40
N GLY A 139 -0.26 8.66 -3.57
CA GLY A 139 -0.37 8.47 -2.13
C GLY A 139 -0.85 7.10 -1.67
N GLN A 140 -1.24 6.21 -2.57
CA GLN A 140 -1.62 4.85 -2.20
C GLN A 140 -0.41 3.95 -1.99
N THR A 141 -0.57 2.97 -1.10
CA THR A 141 0.47 2.02 -0.69
C THR A 141 0.06 0.60 -1.05
N ALA A 142 1.01 -0.17 -1.55
CA ALA A 142 0.98 -1.63 -1.67
C ALA A 142 1.99 -2.23 -0.70
N HIS A 143 1.89 -3.53 -0.45
CA HIS A 143 2.84 -4.21 0.42
C HIS A 143 3.33 -5.54 -0.15
N SER A 144 4.40 -6.05 0.44
CA SER A 144 4.88 -7.42 0.27
C SER A 144 5.37 -7.94 1.61
N VAL A 145 5.08 -9.19 1.91
CA VAL A 145 5.54 -9.81 3.16
C VAL A 145 6.95 -10.37 2.94
N LEU A 146 7.89 -9.93 3.78
CA LEU A 146 9.24 -10.46 3.87
C LEU A 146 9.36 -11.34 5.11
N ARG A 147 9.73 -12.59 4.93
CA ARG A 147 10.07 -13.49 6.03
C ARG A 147 11.57 -13.56 6.17
N VAL A 148 12.06 -13.38 7.40
CA VAL A 148 13.45 -13.58 7.80
C VAL A 148 13.50 -14.83 8.66
N THR A 149 14.01 -15.91 8.13
CA THR A 149 14.20 -17.17 8.87
C THR A 149 15.28 -17.00 9.92
N SER A 150 15.02 -17.49 11.14
CA SER A 150 15.99 -17.43 12.22
C SER A 150 17.29 -18.13 11.82
N THR A 151 18.40 -17.41 11.91
CA THR A 151 19.73 -17.92 11.52
C THR A 151 20.15 -19.15 12.33
N GLY A 152 19.62 -19.30 13.57
CA GLY A 152 19.83 -20.49 14.40
C GLY A 152 19.22 -21.78 13.87
N THR A 153 18.35 -21.73 12.84
CA THR A 153 17.83 -22.92 12.18
C THR A 153 18.84 -23.57 11.22
N PHE A 154 19.88 -22.83 10.85
CA PHE A 154 20.92 -23.30 9.94
C PHE A 154 22.16 -23.76 10.70
N GLN A 155 22.89 -24.67 10.09
CA GLN A 155 24.21 -25.06 10.64
C GLN A 155 25.13 -23.84 10.69
N PRO A 156 25.86 -23.60 11.82
CA PRO A 156 26.70 -22.41 11.95
C PRO A 156 27.77 -22.27 10.86
N THR A 157 28.31 -23.40 10.39
CA THR A 157 29.30 -23.45 9.32
C THR A 157 28.69 -23.10 7.94
N ALA A 158 27.41 -23.37 7.73
CA ALA A 158 26.70 -23.05 6.47
C ALA A 158 26.20 -21.60 6.47
N CYS A 159 25.76 -21.07 7.61
CA CYS A 159 25.21 -19.72 7.73
C CYS A 159 26.30 -18.67 7.94
N ALA A 160 27.22 -18.87 8.88
CA ALA A 160 28.18 -17.86 9.36
C ALA A 160 27.43 -16.52 9.62
N GLN A 161 26.67 -16.51 10.72
CA GLN A 161 25.77 -15.40 11.06
C GLN A 161 26.50 -14.06 11.18
N VAL A 162 25.88 -13.03 10.60
CA VAL A 162 26.25 -11.62 10.67
C VAL A 162 25.02 -10.76 10.89
N THR A 163 25.19 -9.47 11.11
CA THR A 163 24.10 -8.50 11.14
C THR A 163 24.11 -7.68 9.84
N ALA A 164 22.99 -7.64 9.14
CA ALA A 164 22.78 -6.78 7.97
C ALA A 164 22.19 -5.44 8.40
N PRO A 165 22.83 -4.32 8.07
CA PRO A 165 22.31 -2.98 8.38
C PRO A 165 21.30 -2.45 7.36
N GLU A 166 21.17 -3.11 6.20
CA GLU A 166 20.34 -2.61 5.10
C GLU A 166 19.78 -3.76 4.27
N LEU A 167 18.54 -3.56 3.79
CA LEU A 167 17.96 -4.30 2.67
C LEU A 167 18.01 -3.45 1.41
N ARG A 168 18.35 -4.07 0.30
CA ARG A 168 18.11 -3.51 -1.04
C ARG A 168 16.91 -4.19 -1.64
N VAL A 169 15.96 -3.37 -2.07
CA VAL A 169 14.67 -3.80 -2.59
C VAL A 169 14.53 -3.27 -4.00
N THR A 170 14.57 -4.17 -4.98
CA THR A 170 14.35 -3.82 -6.39
C THR A 170 12.95 -4.26 -6.80
N LEU A 171 12.13 -3.32 -7.24
CA LEU A 171 10.78 -3.61 -7.68
C LEU A 171 10.77 -4.32 -9.04
N PRO A 172 9.72 -5.10 -9.35
CA PRO A 172 9.61 -5.78 -10.63
C PRO A 172 9.77 -4.81 -11.81
N ASN A 173 10.56 -5.22 -12.80
CA ASN A 173 10.89 -4.43 -14.00
C ASN A 173 11.63 -3.11 -13.72
N GLN A 174 12.26 -2.98 -12.57
CA GLN A 174 13.12 -1.85 -12.22
C GLN A 174 14.56 -2.31 -12.08
N VAL A 175 15.49 -1.37 -12.28
CA VAL A 175 16.93 -1.63 -12.13
C VAL A 175 17.55 -0.88 -10.95
N ARG A 176 16.83 0.08 -10.39
CA ARG A 176 17.31 0.87 -9.25
C ARG A 176 16.72 0.32 -7.97
N PRO A 177 17.55 -0.10 -7.01
CA PRO A 177 17.06 -0.53 -5.71
C PRO A 177 16.64 0.66 -4.85
N ALA A 178 15.63 0.44 -4.00
CA ALA A 178 15.40 1.23 -2.81
C ALA A 178 16.26 0.66 -1.67
N PHE A 179 16.70 1.54 -0.77
CA PHE A 179 17.53 1.21 0.38
C PHE A 179 16.69 1.31 1.64
N VAL A 180 16.51 0.19 2.34
CA VAL A 180 15.66 0.11 3.54
C VAL A 180 16.56 -0.20 4.73
N PRO A 181 16.77 0.77 5.64
CA PRO A 181 17.58 0.55 6.82
C PRO A 181 16.92 -0.48 7.75
N ILE A 182 17.71 -1.42 8.23
CA ILE A 182 17.27 -2.48 9.15
C ILE A 182 18.48 -2.99 9.94
N HIS A 183 18.20 -3.71 11.03
CA HIS A 183 19.23 -4.51 11.73
C HIS A 183 18.68 -5.91 11.89
N LEU A 184 19.07 -6.80 10.99
CA LEU A 184 18.59 -8.18 11.02
C LEU A 184 19.74 -9.19 11.04
N PRO A 185 19.55 -10.35 11.72
CA PRO A 185 20.46 -11.47 11.60
C PRO A 185 20.40 -12.07 10.19
N ALA A 186 21.53 -12.29 9.60
CA ALA A 186 21.68 -12.76 8.22
C ALA A 186 22.73 -13.86 8.13
N CYS A 187 22.63 -14.72 7.11
CA CYS A 187 23.67 -15.68 6.77
C CYS A 187 24.63 -15.07 5.75
N SER A 188 25.91 -14.94 6.08
CA SER A 188 26.89 -14.35 5.17
C SER A 188 27.23 -15.25 3.99
N LYS A 189 27.08 -16.55 4.14
CA LYS A 189 27.33 -17.52 3.07
C LYS A 189 26.12 -17.68 2.15
N LYS A 190 26.38 -17.89 0.87
CA LYS A 190 25.35 -18.32 -0.08
C LYS A 190 24.93 -19.75 0.22
N GLY A 191 23.66 -20.06 -0.02
CA GLY A 191 23.08 -21.38 0.17
C GLY A 191 21.87 -21.35 1.11
N PRO A 192 22.00 -20.94 2.39
CA PRO A 192 20.83 -20.79 3.25
C PRO A 192 19.85 -19.76 2.71
N GLU A 193 18.60 -20.18 2.50
CA GLU A 193 17.49 -19.27 2.14
C GLU A 193 16.92 -18.65 3.41
N PHE A 194 17.65 -17.69 3.98
CA PHE A 194 17.21 -17.01 5.21
C PHE A 194 16.20 -15.88 4.95
N LEU A 195 16.01 -15.46 3.69
CA LEU A 195 15.01 -14.49 3.26
C LEU A 195 14.04 -15.15 2.28
N SER A 196 12.76 -14.88 2.45
CA SER A 196 11.74 -15.14 1.43
C SER A 196 10.76 -13.99 1.35
N VAL A 197 10.19 -13.75 0.15
CA VAL A 197 9.34 -12.59 -0.14
C VAL A 197 8.12 -13.00 -0.94
N GLN A 198 6.95 -12.53 -0.53
CA GLN A 198 5.68 -12.74 -1.23
C GLN A 198 5.51 -11.77 -2.41
N ALA A 199 4.55 -12.10 -3.28
CA ALA A 199 4.13 -11.18 -4.32
C ALA A 199 3.60 -9.87 -3.73
N ILE A 200 3.72 -8.77 -4.49
CA ILE A 200 3.15 -7.48 -4.13
C ILE A 200 1.63 -7.58 -4.07
N GLN A 201 1.05 -7.06 -3.01
CA GLN A 201 -0.38 -7.08 -2.69
C GLN A 201 -0.92 -5.66 -2.54
N PRO A 202 -2.21 -5.42 -2.82
CA PRO A 202 -2.82 -4.10 -2.67
C PRO A 202 -2.95 -3.73 -1.19
N ARG A 203 -3.03 -2.43 -0.91
CA ARG A 203 -3.17 -1.81 0.40
C ARG A 203 -1.90 -1.92 1.25
N PRO A 204 -1.77 -1.09 2.31
CA PRO A 204 -0.72 -1.27 3.32
C PRO A 204 -0.85 -2.63 3.99
N GLY A 205 0.27 -3.29 4.23
CA GLY A 205 0.33 -4.51 5.01
C GLY A 205 0.31 -4.17 6.50
N ILE A 206 -0.45 -4.93 7.26
CA ILE A 206 -0.40 -4.85 8.72
C ILE A 206 0.25 -6.16 9.19
N PRO A 207 1.46 -6.11 9.78
CA PRO A 207 2.09 -7.30 10.30
C PRO A 207 1.12 -8.02 11.26
N GLY A 208 0.78 -9.26 10.91
CA GLY A 208 -0.07 -10.10 11.75
C GLY A 208 -1.56 -10.12 11.47
N LEU A 209 -2.06 -9.33 10.54
CA LEU A 209 -3.39 -9.57 10.01
C LEU A 209 -3.31 -10.44 8.76
N PRO A 210 -4.16 -11.49 8.65
CA PRO A 210 -4.27 -12.21 7.39
C PRO A 210 -4.70 -11.21 6.31
N ALA A 211 -4.13 -11.36 5.11
CA ALA A 211 -4.66 -10.65 3.95
C ALA A 211 -6.15 -11.01 3.81
N PRO A 212 -7.02 -10.04 3.56
CA PRO A 212 -8.45 -10.28 3.38
C PRO A 212 -8.75 -11.15 2.16
#